data_2552246f356e4a86493460af0a50472f
#
_entry.id   2552246f356e4a86493460af0a50472f
#
_cell.length_a   1.000
_cell.length_b   1.000
_cell.length_c   1.000
_cell.angle_alpha   90.00
_cell.angle_beta   90.00
_cell.angle_gamma   90.00
#
_symmetry.space_group_name_H-M   'P 1'
#
loop_
_entity.id
_entity.type
_entity.pdbx_description
1 polymer ?
#
loop_
_entity_poly.entity_id
_entity_poly.type
_entity_poly.pdbx_seq_one_letter_code
_entity_poly.pdbx_strand_id
1 'polypeptide(L)'
;ALKAEVYMWTARAYSTSAVVADLDVAIASIDAIPGASGGSVSFVTSDWKSIFKRQANDCPEYIWANYFDYLVGPKNNLHDAITLRIDNVPIEMQGTFPIAVTDEGLNRIEIGSNMNTIFRKYETIEAHDNPFDKTDDAGPFYDKRDLRYINSMVDTNGDGSTNVCIKFPGILVTTDNRRYWDNDLPIYRWTGMLLLKAEALLAKGQTSAVVDILNMTRTRAGLANYSGATDFNTLENELLDEVAREMLAENQRWWGLIRAHKVGQNVPRFMANRGDDSTDANIWNFYYWPIAESVKIKNDKLVQSPGY
;
A
#
# COMPACT_ATOMS: atom_id res chain seq x y z
N ALA A 1 -10.06 -4.56 -13.97
CA ALA A 1 -9.00 -4.63 -12.96
C ALA A 1 -8.39 -6.04 -12.90
N LEU A 2 -9.08 -7.07 -12.42
CA LEU A 2 -8.53 -8.42 -12.26
C LEU A 2 -7.87 -8.97 -13.53
N LYS A 3 -8.50 -8.79 -14.71
CA LYS A 3 -7.90 -9.19 -15.99
C LYS A 3 -6.54 -8.55 -16.20
N ALA A 4 -6.42 -7.26 -15.95
CA ALA A 4 -5.14 -6.55 -16.10
C ALA A 4 -4.06 -7.12 -15.17
N GLU A 5 -4.41 -7.40 -13.92
CA GLU A 5 -3.47 -7.98 -12.97
C GLU A 5 -2.99 -9.37 -13.38
N VAL A 6 -3.89 -10.25 -13.84
CA VAL A 6 -3.51 -11.57 -14.36
C VAL A 6 -2.51 -11.46 -15.51
N TYR A 7 -2.75 -10.57 -16.46
CA TYR A 7 -1.83 -10.37 -17.58
C TYR A 7 -0.50 -9.71 -17.16
N MET A 8 -0.50 -8.88 -16.13
CA MET A 8 0.77 -8.38 -15.55
C MET A 8 1.59 -9.50 -14.89
N TRP A 9 0.93 -10.49 -14.28
CA TRP A 9 1.61 -11.66 -13.74
C TRP A 9 2.27 -12.48 -14.85
N THR A 10 1.54 -12.82 -15.90
CA THR A 10 2.09 -13.60 -17.02
C THR A 10 3.18 -12.80 -17.78
N ALA A 11 3.05 -11.47 -17.84
CA ALA A 11 4.01 -10.62 -18.49
C ALA A 11 5.35 -10.49 -17.77
N ARG A 12 5.36 -10.49 -16.42
CA ARG A 12 6.55 -10.06 -15.66
C ARG A 12 6.98 -11.01 -14.56
N ALA A 13 6.08 -11.71 -13.90
CA ALA A 13 6.43 -12.47 -12.70
C ALA A 13 7.26 -13.73 -12.97
N TYR A 14 7.08 -14.37 -14.11
CA TYR A 14 7.72 -15.65 -14.43
C TYR A 14 8.92 -15.54 -15.37
N SER A 15 9.31 -14.34 -15.78
CA SER A 15 10.42 -14.14 -16.72
C SER A 15 11.12 -12.81 -16.44
N THR A 16 12.44 -12.81 -16.61
CA THR A 16 13.24 -11.58 -16.60
C THR A 16 13.02 -10.71 -17.84
N SER A 17 12.43 -11.29 -18.89
CA SER A 17 12.06 -10.57 -20.12
C SER A 17 10.54 -10.45 -20.19
N ALA A 18 10.03 -9.22 -20.25
CA ALA A 18 8.60 -8.99 -20.29
C ALA A 18 7.93 -9.52 -21.57
N VAL A 19 6.74 -10.12 -21.41
CA VAL A 19 5.91 -10.57 -22.55
C VAL A 19 5.06 -9.39 -23.04
N VAL A 20 5.50 -8.76 -24.14
CA VAL A 20 4.89 -7.51 -24.64
C VAL A 20 3.40 -7.65 -24.95
N ALA A 21 2.98 -8.77 -25.53
CA ALA A 21 1.57 -8.99 -25.84
C ALA A 21 0.67 -8.97 -24.59
N ASP A 22 1.15 -9.53 -23.48
CA ASP A 22 0.43 -9.52 -22.21
C ASP A 22 0.39 -8.13 -21.58
N LEU A 23 1.48 -7.35 -21.71
CA LEU A 23 1.50 -5.95 -21.31
C LEU A 23 0.45 -5.13 -22.07
N ASP A 24 0.29 -5.36 -23.37
CA ASP A 24 -0.72 -4.66 -24.18
C ASP A 24 -2.14 -4.99 -23.72
N VAL A 25 -2.41 -6.25 -23.42
CA VAL A 25 -3.71 -6.66 -22.88
C VAL A 25 -3.96 -6.04 -21.50
N ALA A 26 -2.93 -5.99 -20.63
CA ALA A 26 -3.04 -5.35 -19.34
C ALA A 26 -3.38 -3.86 -19.45
N ILE A 27 -2.64 -3.12 -20.26
CA ILE A 27 -2.86 -1.69 -20.52
C ILE A 27 -4.27 -1.46 -21.07
N ALA A 28 -4.66 -2.17 -22.15
CA ALA A 28 -5.99 -2.03 -22.74
C ALA A 28 -7.12 -2.34 -21.75
N SER A 29 -6.91 -3.33 -20.87
CA SER A 29 -7.89 -3.69 -19.83
C SER A 29 -8.03 -2.61 -18.77
N ILE A 30 -6.95 -1.88 -18.44
CA ILE A 30 -7.01 -0.74 -17.50
C ILE A 30 -7.70 0.44 -18.20
N ASP A 31 -7.32 0.76 -19.43
CA ASP A 31 -7.89 1.89 -20.18
C ASP A 31 -9.39 1.76 -20.42
N ALA A 32 -9.90 0.53 -20.46
CA ALA A 32 -11.33 0.27 -20.60
C ALA A 32 -12.15 0.51 -19.31
N ILE A 33 -11.52 0.63 -18.12
CA ILE A 33 -12.25 0.72 -16.85
C ILE A 33 -13.18 1.93 -16.77
N PRO A 34 -12.75 3.18 -17.08
CA PRO A 34 -13.67 4.32 -17.00
C PRO A 34 -14.89 4.19 -17.89
N GLY A 35 -14.71 3.72 -19.14
CA GLY A 35 -15.83 3.49 -20.05
C GLY A 35 -16.76 2.36 -19.58
N ALA A 36 -16.18 1.24 -19.10
CA ALA A 36 -16.98 0.12 -18.59
C ALA A 36 -17.76 0.45 -17.31
N SER A 37 -17.30 1.43 -16.54
CA SER A 37 -17.99 1.91 -15.35
C SER A 37 -19.05 3.02 -15.66
N GLY A 38 -19.28 3.34 -16.92
CA GLY A 38 -20.14 4.46 -17.29
C GLY A 38 -19.61 5.83 -16.86
N GLY A 39 -18.29 5.95 -16.65
CA GLY A 39 -17.63 7.16 -16.19
C GLY A 39 -17.65 7.36 -14.68
N SER A 40 -18.19 6.41 -13.90
CA SER A 40 -18.20 6.52 -12.43
C SER A 40 -16.82 6.36 -11.81
N VAL A 41 -15.90 5.62 -12.47
CA VAL A 41 -14.53 5.47 -12.01
C VAL A 41 -13.66 6.58 -12.56
N SER A 42 -13.04 7.33 -11.66
CA SER A 42 -12.16 8.45 -12.01
C SER A 42 -11.12 8.72 -10.92
N PHE A 43 -10.08 9.48 -11.25
CA PHE A 43 -9.03 9.88 -10.33
C PHE A 43 -9.48 11.04 -9.44
N VAL A 44 -9.34 10.89 -8.13
CA VAL A 44 -9.54 11.97 -7.18
C VAL A 44 -8.31 12.87 -7.20
N THR A 45 -8.47 14.10 -7.65
CA THR A 45 -7.36 15.05 -7.89
C THR A 45 -6.92 15.83 -6.66
N SER A 46 -7.76 15.88 -5.63
CA SER A 46 -7.50 16.62 -4.38
C SER A 46 -8.10 15.86 -3.21
N ASP A 47 -7.75 16.26 -1.99
CA ASP A 47 -8.26 15.62 -0.77
C ASP A 47 -8.09 14.09 -0.76
N TRP A 48 -6.84 13.66 -0.85
CA TRP A 48 -6.48 12.24 -0.84
C TRP A 48 -7.13 11.45 0.32
N LYS A 49 -7.29 12.07 1.48
CA LYS A 49 -7.91 11.46 2.65
C LYS A 49 -9.38 11.08 2.42
N SER A 50 -10.08 11.80 1.56
CA SER A 50 -11.50 11.53 1.27
C SER A 50 -11.73 10.15 0.65
N ILE A 51 -10.70 9.57 0.01
CA ILE A 51 -10.76 8.22 -0.56
C ILE A 51 -10.98 7.16 0.53
N PHE A 52 -10.47 7.40 1.74
CA PHE A 52 -10.47 6.45 2.86
C PHE A 52 -11.43 6.83 3.98
N LYS A 53 -12.39 7.68 3.69
CA LYS A 53 -13.46 7.96 4.64
C LYS A 53 -14.32 6.71 4.85
N ARG A 54 -14.95 6.63 6.01
CA ARG A 54 -15.91 5.60 6.32
C ARG A 54 -17.08 5.62 5.33
N GLN A 55 -17.58 4.44 4.92
CA GLN A 55 -18.70 4.29 3.99
C GLN A 55 -18.49 5.06 2.68
N ALA A 56 -17.37 4.81 2.02
CA ALA A 56 -16.98 5.49 0.79
C ALA A 56 -17.60 4.87 -0.48
N ASN A 57 -18.87 4.42 -0.40
CA ASN A 57 -19.59 3.78 -1.50
C ASN A 57 -19.65 4.64 -2.77
N ASP A 58 -19.60 5.94 -2.61
CA ASP A 58 -19.62 6.95 -3.67
C ASP A 58 -18.21 7.40 -4.09
N CYS A 59 -17.15 6.79 -3.55
CA CYS A 59 -15.78 7.14 -3.91
C CYS A 59 -15.49 6.78 -5.38
N PRO A 60 -15.17 7.76 -6.23
CA PRO A 60 -14.97 7.51 -7.65
C PRO A 60 -13.71 6.68 -7.97
N GLU A 61 -12.82 6.50 -7.00
CA GLU A 61 -11.67 5.61 -7.19
C GLU A 61 -11.97 4.13 -6.93
N TYR A 62 -13.06 3.79 -6.26
CA TYR A 62 -13.35 2.41 -5.92
C TYR A 62 -13.90 1.65 -7.13
N ILE A 63 -13.17 0.62 -7.56
CA ILE A 63 -13.58 -0.33 -8.60
C ILE A 63 -14.23 -1.55 -7.96
N TRP A 64 -13.62 -2.02 -6.87
CA TRP A 64 -14.11 -3.13 -6.07
C TRP A 64 -13.63 -2.95 -4.64
N ALA A 65 -14.56 -2.97 -3.70
CA ALA A 65 -14.26 -2.87 -2.27
C ALA A 65 -15.12 -3.83 -1.46
N ASN A 66 -14.60 -4.25 -0.32
CA ASN A 66 -15.40 -4.89 0.71
C ASN A 66 -15.96 -3.81 1.61
N TYR A 67 -17.28 -3.79 1.75
CA TYR A 67 -18.00 -2.83 2.57
C TYR A 67 -18.20 -3.36 3.98
N PHE A 68 -17.99 -2.48 4.96
CA PHE A 68 -18.16 -2.77 6.36
C PHE A 68 -19.07 -1.72 7.03
N ASP A 69 -19.86 -2.16 7.99
CA ASP A 69 -20.69 -1.28 8.81
C ASP A 69 -20.79 -1.88 10.22
N TYR A 70 -20.40 -1.11 11.23
CA TYR A 70 -20.38 -1.58 12.61
C TYR A 70 -21.78 -1.88 13.18
N LEU A 71 -22.85 -1.32 12.58
CA LEU A 71 -24.24 -1.54 13.01
C LEU A 71 -24.83 -2.85 12.48
N VAL A 72 -24.44 -3.29 11.29
CA VAL A 72 -25.11 -4.38 10.58
C VAL A 72 -24.20 -5.47 10.06
N GLY A 73 -22.90 -5.27 10.09
CA GLY A 73 -21.96 -6.15 9.43
C GLY A 73 -20.79 -6.62 10.29
N PRO A 74 -19.96 -7.50 9.74
CA PRO A 74 -18.75 -7.95 10.39
C PRO A 74 -17.76 -6.79 10.54
N LYS A 75 -16.93 -6.84 11.60
CA LYS A 75 -15.80 -5.95 11.77
C LYS A 75 -14.75 -6.21 10.70
N ASN A 76 -14.03 -5.17 10.29
CA ASN A 76 -12.84 -5.31 9.50
C ASN A 76 -11.66 -5.74 10.39
N ASN A 77 -11.43 -7.05 10.47
CA ASN A 77 -10.37 -7.61 11.31
C ASN A 77 -8.95 -7.21 10.88
N LEU A 78 -8.76 -6.75 9.63
CA LEU A 78 -7.47 -6.23 9.20
C LEU A 78 -7.13 -4.94 9.94
N HIS A 79 -8.11 -4.08 10.15
CA HIS A 79 -7.89 -2.84 10.91
C HIS A 79 -7.53 -3.13 12.36
N ASP A 80 -8.19 -4.09 13.01
CA ASP A 80 -7.80 -4.52 14.36
C ASP A 80 -6.33 -5.01 14.39
N ALA A 81 -5.89 -5.69 13.35
CA ALA A 81 -4.53 -6.24 13.30
C ALA A 81 -3.44 -5.18 13.15
N ILE A 82 -3.73 -4.05 12.49
CA ILE A 82 -2.77 -2.97 12.24
C ILE A 82 -2.84 -1.82 13.24
N THR A 83 -3.79 -1.86 14.17
CA THR A 83 -3.99 -0.80 15.17
C THR A 83 -3.31 -1.16 16.49
N LEU A 84 -2.60 -0.19 17.07
CA LEU A 84 -2.03 -0.34 18.40
C LEU A 84 -3.12 -0.40 19.48
N ARG A 85 -2.88 -1.21 20.50
CA ARG A 85 -3.65 -1.15 21.73
C ARG A 85 -3.39 0.16 22.44
N ILE A 86 -4.39 0.66 23.16
CA ILE A 86 -4.29 1.90 23.94
C ILE A 86 -3.12 1.86 24.93
N ASP A 87 -2.85 0.69 25.53
CA ASP A 87 -1.77 0.48 26.52
C ASP A 87 -0.36 0.73 25.91
N ASN A 88 -0.23 0.59 24.59
CA ASN A 88 1.03 0.79 23.85
C ASN A 88 1.12 2.18 23.21
N VAL A 89 0.15 3.04 23.48
CA VAL A 89 0.11 4.41 22.95
C VAL A 89 0.53 5.37 24.06
N PRO A 90 1.56 6.21 23.86
CA PRO A 90 1.93 7.25 24.81
C PRO A 90 0.71 8.07 25.24
N ILE A 91 0.61 8.38 26.54
CA ILE A 91 -0.59 8.97 27.12
C ILE A 91 -0.95 10.32 26.48
N GLU A 92 0.05 11.08 26.07
CA GLU A 92 -0.06 12.36 25.38
C GLU A 92 -0.65 12.24 23.97
N MET A 93 -0.61 11.04 23.38
CA MET A 93 -1.14 10.76 22.05
C MET A 93 -2.54 10.14 22.10
N GLN A 94 -2.97 9.65 23.23
CA GLN A 94 -4.29 9.02 23.37
C GLN A 94 -5.39 10.04 23.06
N GLY A 95 -6.28 9.66 22.11
CA GLY A 95 -7.35 10.54 21.64
C GLY A 95 -6.96 11.56 20.55
N THR A 96 -5.68 11.72 20.27
CA THR A 96 -5.19 12.67 19.23
C THR A 96 -5.36 12.11 17.83
N PHE A 97 -5.16 10.81 17.67
CA PHE A 97 -5.23 10.11 16.39
C PHE A 97 -6.39 9.11 16.36
N PRO A 98 -6.80 8.63 15.18
CA PRO A 98 -7.78 7.56 15.05
C PRO A 98 -7.16 6.20 15.39
N ILE A 99 -6.75 6.04 16.62
CA ILE A 99 -6.23 4.79 17.21
C ILE A 99 -7.24 4.25 18.24
N ALA A 100 -6.99 3.05 18.73
CA ALA A 100 -7.82 2.48 19.79
C ALA A 100 -7.88 3.42 21.00
N VAL A 101 -9.06 3.52 21.60
CA VAL A 101 -9.30 4.30 22.83
C VAL A 101 -9.53 3.40 24.05
N THR A 102 -9.58 2.11 23.81
CA THR A 102 -9.67 1.03 24.79
C THR A 102 -8.68 -0.09 24.41
N ASP A 103 -8.89 -1.31 24.82
CA ASP A 103 -8.03 -2.45 24.57
C ASP A 103 -8.31 -3.20 23.24
N GLU A 104 -9.03 -2.59 22.29
CA GLU A 104 -9.43 -3.29 21.07
C GLU A 104 -8.30 -3.49 20.05
N GLY A 105 -7.24 -2.74 20.05
CA GLY A 105 -6.13 -2.91 19.11
C GLY A 105 -5.37 -4.22 19.35
N LEU A 106 -4.94 -4.90 18.30
CA LEU A 106 -4.22 -6.18 18.39
C LEU A 106 -2.70 -6.06 18.24
N ASN A 107 -2.21 -4.96 17.65
CA ASN A 107 -0.78 -4.70 17.38
C ASN A 107 -0.03 -5.92 16.80
N ARG A 108 -0.64 -6.58 15.82
CA ARG A 108 -0.06 -7.78 15.19
C ARG A 108 0.77 -7.49 13.96
N ILE A 109 0.51 -6.35 13.32
CA ILE A 109 1.16 -5.93 12.09
C ILE A 109 1.59 -4.48 12.26
N GLU A 110 2.88 -4.24 12.23
CA GLU A 110 3.46 -2.90 12.27
C GLU A 110 3.91 -2.47 10.87
N ILE A 111 3.89 -1.16 10.63
CA ILE A 111 4.49 -0.59 9.42
C ILE A 111 6.00 -0.57 9.62
N GLY A 112 6.73 -1.22 8.72
CA GLY A 112 8.18 -1.28 8.80
C GLY A 112 8.84 0.10 8.75
N SER A 113 9.91 0.30 9.51
CA SER A 113 10.67 1.55 9.59
C SER A 113 11.21 2.07 8.25
N ASN A 114 11.38 1.19 7.26
CA ASN A 114 11.77 1.56 5.91
C ASN A 114 10.73 2.48 5.22
N MET A 115 9.47 2.46 5.65
CA MET A 115 8.45 3.37 5.12
C MET A 115 8.76 4.84 5.43
N ASN A 116 9.34 5.14 6.59
CA ASN A 116 9.82 6.48 6.90
C ASN A 116 10.84 6.96 5.85
N THR A 117 11.82 6.11 5.51
CA THR A 117 12.81 6.43 4.46
C THR A 117 12.16 6.65 3.10
N ILE A 118 11.16 5.83 2.73
CA ILE A 118 10.45 5.94 1.45
C ILE A 118 9.66 7.25 1.36
N PHE A 119 8.93 7.61 2.42
CA PHE A 119 8.18 8.88 2.46
C PHE A 119 9.11 10.11 2.48
N ARG A 120 10.24 10.00 3.16
CA ARG A 120 11.18 11.10 3.38
C ARG A 120 12.21 11.30 2.26
N LYS A 121 12.16 10.48 1.22
CA LYS A 121 13.18 10.40 0.15
C LYS A 121 13.49 11.75 -0.52
N TYR A 122 12.54 12.65 -0.63
CA TYR A 122 12.66 13.91 -1.35
C TYR A 122 12.59 15.15 -0.44
N GLU A 123 12.54 14.94 0.85
CA GLU A 123 12.18 15.97 1.78
C GLU A 123 13.28 16.21 2.82
N THR A 124 13.60 17.49 3.05
CA THR A 124 14.39 17.88 4.22
C THR A 124 13.42 18.01 5.39
N ILE A 125 13.67 17.25 6.44
CA ILE A 125 12.87 17.31 7.66
C ILE A 125 13.59 18.18 8.67
N GLU A 126 12.89 19.22 9.10
CA GLU A 126 13.34 20.03 10.21
C GLU A 126 12.99 19.33 11.53
N ALA A 127 13.91 19.42 12.49
CA ALA A 127 13.63 18.90 13.83
C ALA A 127 12.65 19.85 14.56
N HIS A 128 11.67 19.25 15.23
CA HIS A 128 10.69 19.95 16.05
C HIS A 128 10.70 19.41 17.48
N ASP A 129 10.40 20.29 18.42
CA ASP A 129 10.40 19.94 19.85
C ASP A 129 9.29 18.94 20.22
N ASN A 130 8.19 18.97 19.48
CA ASN A 130 7.08 18.05 19.67
C ASN A 130 6.81 17.24 18.39
N PRO A 131 7.20 15.96 18.33
CA PRO A 131 6.98 15.10 17.17
C PRO A 131 5.50 14.85 16.85
N PHE A 132 4.60 15.17 17.77
CA PHE A 132 3.16 14.93 17.66
C PHE A 132 2.35 16.17 17.37
N ASP A 133 2.99 17.34 17.35
CA ASP A 133 2.33 18.59 17.03
C ASP A 133 2.05 18.64 15.52
N LYS A 134 0.78 18.53 15.18
CA LYS A 134 0.30 18.67 13.81
C LYS A 134 -0.15 20.07 13.45
N THR A 135 -0.17 20.98 14.41
CA THR A 135 -0.71 22.33 14.20
C THR A 135 0.24 23.23 13.43
N ASP A 136 1.52 22.95 13.53
CA ASP A 136 2.59 23.67 12.80
C ASP A 136 3.15 22.87 11.60
N ASP A 137 2.48 21.78 11.22
CA ASP A 137 2.90 20.84 10.17
C ASP A 137 4.21 20.09 10.46
N ALA A 138 4.65 20.02 11.71
CA ALA A 138 6.03 19.79 11.96
C ALA A 138 6.30 18.89 13.15
N GLY A 139 6.27 17.62 12.95
CA GLY A 139 7.01 16.69 13.78
C GLY A 139 8.37 16.36 13.15
N PRO A 140 9.40 15.96 13.90
CA PRO A 140 10.69 15.60 13.34
C PRO A 140 10.62 14.44 12.32
N PHE A 141 9.51 13.76 12.27
CA PHE A 141 9.25 12.60 11.42
C PHE A 141 8.11 12.80 10.42
N TYR A 142 7.54 14.02 10.35
CA TYR A 142 6.53 14.35 9.35
C TYR A 142 7.17 15.05 8.16
N ASP A 143 6.96 14.49 6.98
CA ASP A 143 7.18 15.19 5.75
C ASP A 143 6.02 16.18 5.57
N LYS A 144 6.31 17.46 5.72
CA LYS A 144 5.32 18.54 5.59
C LYS A 144 4.59 18.55 4.25
N ARG A 145 5.14 17.88 3.25
CA ARG A 145 4.70 17.98 1.87
C ARG A 145 3.97 16.75 1.36
N ASP A 146 4.31 15.56 1.84
CA ASP A 146 3.56 14.36 1.45
C ASP A 146 2.32 14.16 2.35
N LEU A 147 1.17 14.59 1.85
CA LEU A 147 -0.11 14.46 2.57
C LEU A 147 -0.47 13.01 2.90
N ARG A 148 0.07 12.04 2.16
CA ARG A 148 -0.17 10.62 2.43
C ARG A 148 0.55 10.17 3.70
N TYR A 149 1.77 10.69 3.95
CA TYR A 149 2.50 10.38 5.18
C TYR A 149 1.69 10.81 6.39
N ILE A 150 1.32 12.08 6.44
CA ILE A 150 0.57 12.66 7.56
C ILE A 150 -0.77 11.95 7.81
N ASN A 151 -1.40 11.43 6.75
CA ASN A 151 -2.73 10.82 6.82
C ASN A 151 -2.73 9.28 6.84
N SER A 152 -1.58 8.63 6.71
CA SER A 152 -1.49 7.17 6.64
C SER A 152 -0.82 6.54 7.83
N MET A 153 0.16 7.20 8.43
CA MET A 153 0.94 6.62 9.51
C MET A 153 1.39 7.66 10.53
N VAL A 154 1.65 7.18 11.72
CA VAL A 154 2.21 7.94 12.84
C VAL A 154 3.33 7.13 13.44
N ASP A 155 4.46 7.76 13.65
CA ASP A 155 5.54 7.22 14.47
C ASP A 155 5.28 7.57 15.93
N THR A 156 4.93 6.57 16.74
CA THR A 156 4.53 6.79 18.13
C THR A 156 5.70 7.04 19.08
N ASN A 157 6.91 6.66 18.67
CA ASN A 157 8.11 6.88 19.50
C ASN A 157 8.89 8.12 19.06
N GLY A 158 8.58 8.69 17.91
CA GLY A 158 9.27 9.84 17.35
C GLY A 158 10.69 9.55 16.84
N ASP A 159 11.10 8.29 16.77
CA ASP A 159 12.44 7.84 16.33
C ASP A 159 12.43 6.98 15.05
N GLY A 160 11.25 6.79 14.45
CA GLY A 160 11.05 5.96 13.27
C GLY A 160 10.91 4.45 13.57
N SER A 161 10.91 4.06 14.84
CA SER A 161 10.92 2.64 15.22
C SER A 161 9.54 2.02 15.29
N THR A 162 8.52 2.78 15.64
CA THR A 162 7.16 2.27 15.85
C THR A 162 6.15 3.07 15.04
N ASN A 163 5.70 2.49 13.94
CA ASN A 163 4.79 3.13 13.02
C ASN A 163 3.40 2.50 13.06
N VAL A 164 2.40 3.33 13.30
CA VAL A 164 0.99 2.94 13.36
C VAL A 164 0.25 3.40 12.11
N CYS A 165 -0.56 2.52 11.54
CA CYS A 165 -1.42 2.89 10.42
C CYS A 165 -2.64 3.66 10.93
N ILE A 166 -2.84 4.87 10.37
CA ILE A 166 -4.00 5.73 10.65
C ILE A 166 -4.83 6.00 9.40
N LYS A 167 -4.53 5.34 8.31
CA LYS A 167 -5.16 5.53 6.99
C LYS A 167 -6.67 5.26 7.01
N PHE A 168 -7.08 4.30 7.82
CA PHE A 168 -8.46 3.86 7.93
C PHE A 168 -9.00 4.18 9.33
N PRO A 169 -9.55 5.38 9.55
CA PRO A 169 -9.79 5.89 10.90
C PRO A 169 -10.96 5.23 11.65
N GLY A 170 -11.82 4.46 10.99
CA GLY A 170 -13.04 3.95 11.63
C GLY A 170 -13.94 5.06 12.18
N ILE A 171 -14.79 4.70 13.15
CA ILE A 171 -15.64 5.64 13.87
C ILE A 171 -15.47 5.47 15.37
N LEU A 172 -15.29 6.58 16.10
CA LEU A 172 -15.40 6.61 17.55
C LEU A 172 -16.87 6.80 17.93
N VAL A 173 -17.45 5.78 18.56
CA VAL A 173 -18.80 5.84 19.12
C VAL A 173 -18.70 6.32 20.57
N THR A 174 -19.16 7.53 20.83
CA THR A 174 -19.00 8.19 22.14
C THR A 174 -19.88 7.61 23.25
N THR A 175 -20.96 6.92 22.88
CA THR A 175 -21.89 6.32 23.85
C THR A 175 -21.30 5.15 24.60
N ASP A 176 -20.40 4.39 23.97
CA ASP A 176 -19.70 3.26 24.59
C ASP A 176 -18.18 3.48 24.68
N ASN A 177 -17.73 4.67 24.27
CA ASN A 177 -16.33 5.08 24.24
C ASN A 177 -15.45 4.07 23.50
N ARG A 178 -15.91 3.58 22.35
CA ARG A 178 -15.24 2.55 21.58
C ARG A 178 -15.05 2.98 20.13
N ARG A 179 -13.91 2.62 19.54
CA ARG A 179 -13.67 2.81 18.10
C ARG A 179 -14.01 1.53 17.35
N TYR A 180 -14.81 1.69 16.31
CA TYR A 180 -15.18 0.60 15.38
C TYR A 180 -14.46 0.79 14.06
N TRP A 181 -13.82 -0.28 13.61
CA TRP A 181 -13.04 -0.32 12.37
C TRP A 181 -13.93 -0.80 11.24
N ASP A 182 -14.70 0.09 10.69
CA ASP A 182 -15.67 -0.19 9.64
C ASP A 182 -15.43 0.63 8.36
N ASN A 183 -14.19 1.04 8.14
CA ASN A 183 -13.82 1.57 6.83
C ASN A 183 -13.91 0.47 5.78
N ASP A 184 -14.39 0.85 4.60
CA ASP A 184 -14.37 -0.01 3.44
C ASP A 184 -12.92 -0.36 3.06
N LEU A 185 -12.71 -1.60 2.65
CA LEU A 185 -11.40 -2.08 2.21
C LEU A 185 -11.35 -2.13 0.68
N PRO A 186 -10.64 -1.23 0.02
CA PRO A 186 -10.49 -1.28 -1.43
C PRO A 186 -9.65 -2.50 -1.83
N ILE A 187 -10.22 -3.36 -2.68
CA ILE A 187 -9.50 -4.46 -3.34
C ILE A 187 -8.85 -3.92 -4.61
N TYR A 188 -9.61 -3.18 -5.41
CA TYR A 188 -9.11 -2.44 -6.56
C TYR A 188 -9.63 -1.01 -6.53
N ARG A 189 -8.72 -0.05 -6.67
CA ARG A 189 -9.05 1.35 -6.91
C ARG A 189 -8.29 1.91 -8.10
N TRP A 190 -8.80 2.98 -8.66
CA TRP A 190 -8.32 3.53 -9.93
C TRP A 190 -6.83 3.89 -9.89
N THR A 191 -6.37 4.54 -8.83
CA THR A 191 -4.95 4.88 -8.68
C THR A 191 -4.07 3.63 -8.68
N GLY A 192 -4.49 2.54 -8.02
CA GLY A 192 -3.75 1.27 -8.07
C GLY A 192 -3.64 0.71 -9.49
N MET A 193 -4.70 0.86 -10.30
CA MET A 193 -4.69 0.46 -11.69
C MET A 193 -3.81 1.38 -12.55
N LEU A 194 -3.77 2.68 -12.28
CA LEU A 194 -2.86 3.60 -12.96
C LEU A 194 -1.39 3.27 -12.67
N LEU A 195 -1.05 2.95 -11.42
CA LEU A 195 0.30 2.54 -11.05
C LEU A 195 0.68 1.18 -11.69
N LEU A 196 -0.27 0.24 -11.77
CA LEU A 196 -0.07 -1.02 -12.51
C LEU A 196 0.14 -0.77 -14.01
N LYS A 197 -0.59 0.19 -14.60
CA LYS A 197 -0.37 0.63 -15.98
C LYS A 197 1.02 1.25 -16.16
N ALA A 198 1.47 2.06 -15.20
CA ALA A 198 2.81 2.64 -15.23
C ALA A 198 3.90 1.55 -15.23
N GLU A 199 3.72 0.47 -14.46
CA GLU A 199 4.61 -0.70 -14.48
C GLU A 199 4.66 -1.35 -15.86
N ALA A 200 3.51 -1.53 -16.52
CA ALA A 200 3.43 -2.07 -17.89
C ALA A 200 4.09 -1.15 -18.93
N LEU A 201 3.84 0.15 -18.83
CA LEU A 201 4.42 1.17 -19.71
C LEU A 201 5.94 1.23 -19.56
N LEU A 202 6.44 1.14 -18.32
CA LEU A 202 7.88 1.11 -18.06
C LEU A 202 8.54 -0.11 -18.72
N ALA A 203 7.94 -1.29 -18.59
CA ALA A 203 8.43 -2.51 -19.21
C ALA A 203 8.43 -2.43 -20.76
N LYS A 204 7.60 -1.55 -21.34
CA LYS A 204 7.59 -1.22 -22.78
C LYS A 204 8.51 -0.05 -23.14
N GLY A 205 9.27 0.51 -22.21
CA GLY A 205 10.16 1.65 -22.46
C GLY A 205 9.45 3.00 -22.64
N GLN A 206 8.16 3.11 -22.28
CA GLN A 206 7.37 4.33 -22.44
C GLN A 206 7.52 5.25 -21.22
N THR A 207 8.73 5.69 -20.93
CA THR A 207 9.12 6.37 -19.70
C THR A 207 8.41 7.71 -19.48
N SER A 208 8.10 8.47 -20.55
CA SER A 208 7.34 9.73 -20.41
C SER A 208 5.94 9.49 -19.80
N ALA A 209 5.21 8.49 -20.31
CA ALA A 209 3.89 8.17 -19.79
C ALA A 209 3.93 7.64 -18.34
N VAL A 210 5.03 6.99 -17.95
CA VAL A 210 5.26 6.60 -16.55
C VAL A 210 5.40 7.84 -15.66
N VAL A 211 6.20 8.81 -16.08
CA VAL A 211 6.41 10.08 -15.36
C VAL A 211 5.09 10.87 -15.24
N ASP A 212 4.26 10.86 -16.27
CA ASP A 212 2.94 11.51 -16.22
C ASP A 212 2.06 10.90 -15.13
N ILE A 213 2.00 9.57 -15.02
CA ILE A 213 1.23 8.88 -13.97
C ILE A 213 1.83 9.16 -12.59
N LEU A 214 3.14 9.11 -12.42
CA LEU A 214 3.80 9.48 -11.17
C LEU A 214 3.45 10.91 -10.75
N ASN A 215 3.43 11.85 -11.71
CA ASN A 215 3.11 13.24 -11.40
C ASN A 215 1.65 13.44 -10.99
N MET A 216 0.71 12.63 -11.47
CA MET A 216 -0.68 12.66 -10.99
C MET A 216 -0.75 12.37 -9.48
N THR A 217 -0.13 11.29 -9.03
CA THR A 217 -0.15 10.88 -7.61
C THR A 217 0.65 11.84 -6.73
N ARG A 218 1.82 12.30 -7.20
CA ARG A 218 2.68 13.24 -6.51
C ARG A 218 2.02 14.60 -6.31
N THR A 219 1.44 15.15 -7.36
CA THR A 219 0.73 16.46 -7.29
C THR A 219 -0.44 16.40 -6.31
N ARG A 220 -1.24 15.32 -6.35
CA ARG A 220 -2.31 15.12 -5.37
C ARG A 220 -1.80 15.05 -3.93
N ALA A 221 -0.64 14.47 -3.73
CA ALA A 221 0.01 14.34 -2.43
C ALA A 221 0.72 15.63 -1.96
N GLY A 222 0.69 16.70 -2.75
CA GLY A 222 1.37 17.95 -2.44
C GLY A 222 2.86 18.00 -2.79
N LEU A 223 3.36 16.94 -3.48
CA LEU A 223 4.75 16.86 -3.90
C LEU A 223 4.98 17.56 -5.25
N ALA A 224 6.22 18.03 -5.46
CA ALA A 224 6.67 18.48 -6.76
C ALA A 224 6.66 17.36 -7.80
N ASN A 225 6.56 17.71 -9.07
CA ASN A 225 6.71 16.77 -10.16
C ASN A 225 8.05 16.03 -10.09
N TYR A 226 8.05 14.79 -10.55
CA TYR A 226 9.26 13.99 -10.63
C TYR A 226 10.29 14.63 -11.55
N SER A 227 11.50 14.77 -11.06
CA SER A 227 12.65 15.38 -11.78
C SER A 227 13.89 14.48 -11.79
N GLY A 228 13.72 13.21 -11.38
CA GLY A 228 14.83 12.23 -11.38
C GLY A 228 15.14 11.66 -12.76
N ALA A 229 16.12 10.77 -12.82
CA ALA A 229 16.50 10.08 -14.05
C ALA A 229 15.37 9.16 -14.54
N THR A 230 15.29 9.00 -15.88
CA THR A 230 14.22 8.25 -16.54
C THR A 230 14.70 6.91 -17.14
N ASP A 231 15.88 6.45 -16.71
CA ASP A 231 16.30 5.08 -17.02
C ASP A 231 15.40 4.05 -16.32
N PHE A 232 15.38 2.85 -16.87
CA PHE A 232 14.48 1.79 -16.42
C PHE A 232 14.61 1.49 -14.93
N ASN A 233 15.82 1.30 -14.42
CA ASN A 233 16.05 0.88 -13.04
C ASN A 233 15.65 1.99 -12.04
N THR A 234 15.99 3.23 -12.36
CA THR A 234 15.65 4.38 -11.52
C THR A 234 14.14 4.58 -11.46
N LEU A 235 13.46 4.57 -12.62
CA LEU A 235 11.99 4.68 -12.64
C LEU A 235 11.27 3.50 -12.01
N GLU A 236 11.78 2.28 -12.16
CA GLU A 236 11.18 1.11 -11.52
C GLU A 236 11.25 1.21 -9.99
N ASN A 237 12.39 1.64 -9.45
CA ASN A 237 12.52 1.87 -8.01
C ASN A 237 11.58 2.98 -7.53
N GLU A 238 11.50 4.09 -8.28
CA GLU A 238 10.60 5.18 -7.93
C GLU A 238 9.14 4.76 -7.98
N LEU A 239 8.74 3.98 -8.99
CA LEU A 239 7.39 3.46 -9.09
C LEU A 239 7.04 2.52 -7.94
N LEU A 240 7.97 1.66 -7.53
CA LEU A 240 7.78 0.78 -6.36
C LEU A 240 7.67 1.59 -5.06
N ASP A 241 8.45 2.66 -4.91
CA ASP A 241 8.33 3.57 -3.78
C ASP A 241 7.00 4.33 -3.80
N GLU A 242 6.54 4.75 -4.99
CA GLU A 242 5.24 5.41 -5.14
C GLU A 242 4.08 4.46 -4.81
N VAL A 243 4.15 3.20 -5.23
CA VAL A 243 3.19 2.16 -4.82
C VAL A 243 3.22 1.99 -3.30
N ALA A 244 4.39 2.04 -2.66
CA ALA A 244 4.51 1.93 -1.22
C ALA A 244 3.82 3.10 -0.49
N ARG A 245 4.04 4.34 -0.95
CA ARG A 245 3.41 5.55 -0.39
C ARG A 245 1.90 5.55 -0.59
N GLU A 246 1.49 5.30 -1.82
CA GLU A 246 0.10 5.44 -2.25
C GLU A 246 -0.80 4.30 -1.75
N MET A 247 -0.28 3.07 -1.81
CA MET A 247 -1.02 1.84 -1.53
C MET A 247 -0.66 1.22 -0.16
N LEU A 248 -0.15 2.05 0.78
CA LEU A 248 0.15 1.59 2.14
C LEU A 248 -1.09 0.92 2.77
N ALA A 249 -0.90 -0.27 3.33
CA ALA A 249 -1.95 -1.09 3.94
C ALA A 249 -3.09 -1.55 2.97
N GLU A 250 -2.88 -1.45 1.66
CA GLU A 250 -3.81 -1.97 0.63
C GLU A 250 -3.28 -3.25 -0.06
N ASN A 251 -2.25 -3.86 0.49
CA ASN A 251 -1.68 -5.16 0.05
C ASN A 251 -1.17 -5.20 -1.42
N GLN A 252 -0.77 -4.06 -2.00
CA GLN A 252 -0.33 -4.00 -3.40
C GLN A 252 1.19 -4.09 -3.55
N ARG A 253 1.96 -3.57 -2.58
CA ARG A 253 3.43 -3.47 -2.68
C ARG A 253 4.11 -4.83 -2.87
N TRP A 254 3.69 -5.84 -2.12
CA TRP A 254 4.28 -7.18 -2.19
C TRP A 254 4.25 -7.75 -3.60
N TRP A 255 3.12 -7.65 -4.25
CA TRP A 255 2.93 -8.14 -5.61
C TRP A 255 3.77 -7.37 -6.63
N GLY A 256 3.88 -6.06 -6.49
CA GLY A 256 4.77 -5.24 -7.32
C GLY A 256 6.24 -5.63 -7.18
N LEU A 257 6.71 -5.87 -5.95
CA LEU A 257 8.07 -6.32 -5.69
C LEU A 257 8.37 -7.69 -6.32
N ILE A 258 7.42 -8.63 -6.26
CA ILE A 258 7.56 -9.93 -6.92
C ILE A 258 7.67 -9.76 -8.44
N ARG A 259 6.75 -9.02 -9.07
CA ARG A 259 6.77 -8.79 -10.52
C ARG A 259 8.03 -8.06 -10.99
N ALA A 260 8.58 -7.19 -10.16
CA ALA A 260 9.82 -6.48 -10.44
C ALA A 260 11.10 -7.27 -10.08
N HIS A 261 10.99 -8.47 -9.50
CA HIS A 261 12.13 -9.26 -9.01
C HIS A 261 12.98 -8.53 -7.97
N LYS A 262 12.36 -7.71 -7.12
CA LYS A 262 13.06 -6.83 -6.15
C LYS A 262 12.74 -7.10 -4.69
N VAL A 263 12.18 -8.27 -4.36
CA VAL A 263 11.85 -8.61 -2.96
C VAL A 263 13.10 -8.60 -2.08
N GLY A 264 14.18 -9.23 -2.50
CA GLY A 264 15.40 -9.32 -1.71
C GLY A 264 16.04 -7.96 -1.38
N GLN A 265 15.95 -7.01 -2.31
CA GLN A 265 16.48 -5.65 -2.10
C GLN A 265 15.62 -4.81 -1.14
N ASN A 266 14.30 -5.05 -1.13
CA ASN A 266 13.33 -4.22 -0.41
C ASN A 266 12.89 -4.83 0.92
N VAL A 267 13.03 -6.15 1.11
CA VAL A 267 12.61 -6.87 2.31
C VAL A 267 13.75 -7.79 2.80
N PRO A 268 14.89 -7.24 3.17
CA PRO A 268 16.09 -8.05 3.49
C PRO A 268 15.86 -9.00 4.68
N ARG A 269 15.03 -8.64 5.66
CA ARG A 269 14.68 -9.54 6.78
C ARG A 269 13.96 -10.80 6.35
N PHE A 270 13.10 -10.70 5.34
CA PHE A 270 12.43 -11.85 4.77
C PHE A 270 13.44 -12.85 4.19
N MET A 271 14.44 -12.33 3.49
CA MET A 271 15.49 -13.10 2.86
C MET A 271 16.45 -13.71 3.90
N ALA A 272 16.93 -12.92 4.84
CA ALA A 272 17.89 -13.37 5.87
C ALA A 272 17.37 -14.55 6.70
N ASN A 273 16.09 -14.56 7.03
CA ASN A 273 15.47 -15.64 7.80
C ASN A 273 15.27 -16.94 7.02
N ARG A 274 15.52 -16.94 5.71
CA ARG A 274 15.33 -18.09 4.83
C ARG A 274 16.65 -18.65 4.27
N GLY A 275 17.77 -18.12 4.73
CA GLY A 275 19.10 -18.49 4.25
C GLY A 275 19.29 -18.15 2.77
N ASP A 276 18.68 -17.09 2.32
CA ASP A 276 18.53 -16.78 0.93
C ASP A 276 19.63 -15.85 0.43
N ASP A 277 20.25 -16.26 -0.66
CA ASP A 277 21.10 -15.43 -1.48
C ASP A 277 20.23 -14.88 -2.64
N SER A 278 20.29 -13.58 -2.86
CA SER A 278 19.57 -12.90 -3.94
C SER A 278 19.90 -13.46 -5.35
N THR A 279 20.92 -14.30 -5.46
CA THR A 279 21.33 -15.00 -6.67
C THR A 279 20.74 -16.40 -6.81
N ASP A 280 20.10 -16.94 -5.76
CA ASP A 280 19.49 -18.28 -5.79
C ASP A 280 18.30 -18.29 -6.77
N ALA A 281 18.39 -19.11 -7.82
CA ALA A 281 17.33 -19.32 -8.79
C ALA A 281 16.04 -19.89 -8.16
N ASN A 282 16.13 -20.46 -6.95
CA ASN A 282 15.00 -21.04 -6.23
C ASN A 282 14.31 -20.05 -5.29
N ILE A 283 14.80 -18.82 -5.19
CA ILE A 283 14.24 -17.77 -4.31
C ILE A 283 12.72 -17.57 -4.53
N TRP A 284 12.26 -17.73 -5.76
CA TRP A 284 10.86 -17.67 -6.15
C TRP A 284 9.97 -18.62 -5.36
N ASN A 285 10.50 -19.77 -4.96
CA ASN A 285 9.79 -20.78 -4.23
C ASN A 285 9.32 -20.28 -2.86
N PHE A 286 9.99 -19.27 -2.31
CA PHE A 286 9.67 -18.72 -1.00
C PHE A 286 8.77 -17.49 -1.04
N TYR A 287 8.49 -16.94 -2.21
CA TYR A 287 7.58 -15.80 -2.35
C TYR A 287 6.12 -16.19 -2.21
N TYR A 288 5.81 -17.45 -2.47
CA TYR A 288 4.46 -18.00 -2.34
C TYR A 288 4.29 -18.69 -1.00
N TRP A 289 3.07 -18.66 -0.50
CA TRP A 289 2.75 -19.30 0.76
C TRP A 289 2.63 -20.81 0.58
N PRO A 290 3.01 -21.59 1.62
CA PRO A 290 2.80 -23.05 1.58
C PRO A 290 1.31 -23.37 1.58
N ILE A 291 0.95 -24.46 0.90
CA ILE A 291 -0.38 -25.03 1.02
C ILE A 291 -0.48 -25.71 2.38
N ALA A 292 -1.47 -25.32 3.18
CA ALA A 292 -1.67 -25.91 4.50
C ALA A 292 -1.86 -27.44 4.40
N GLU A 293 -1.21 -28.19 5.27
CA GLU A 293 -1.27 -29.65 5.28
C GLU A 293 -2.71 -30.17 5.36
N SER A 294 -3.55 -29.51 6.15
CA SER A 294 -4.99 -29.85 6.25
C SER A 294 -5.76 -29.72 4.93
N VAL A 295 -5.28 -28.93 3.99
CA VAL A 295 -5.85 -28.78 2.64
C VAL A 295 -5.33 -29.89 1.73
N LYS A 296 -4.05 -30.23 1.80
CA LYS A 296 -3.42 -31.31 1.06
C LYS A 296 -4.03 -32.67 1.41
N ILE A 297 -4.26 -32.92 2.70
CA ILE A 297 -4.94 -34.16 3.16
C ILE A 297 -6.31 -34.31 2.54
N LYS A 298 -7.02 -33.23 2.25
CA LYS A 298 -8.36 -33.26 1.62
C LYS A 298 -8.31 -33.38 0.10
N ASN A 299 -7.17 -33.12 -0.51
CA ASN A 299 -6.99 -33.23 -1.95
C ASN A 299 -5.55 -33.68 -2.27
N ASP A 300 -5.40 -34.95 -2.52
CA ASP A 300 -4.14 -35.63 -2.81
C ASP A 300 -3.49 -35.25 -4.15
N LYS A 301 -4.24 -34.54 -4.99
CA LYS A 301 -3.71 -33.96 -6.26
C LYS A 301 -2.98 -32.65 -6.08
N LEU A 302 -3.04 -32.03 -4.89
CA LEU A 302 -2.31 -30.82 -4.61
C LEU A 302 -0.83 -31.11 -4.35
N VAL A 303 0.01 -30.50 -5.13
CA VAL A 303 1.47 -30.51 -4.93
C VAL A 303 1.84 -29.28 -4.11
N GLN A 304 2.69 -29.47 -3.10
CA GLN A 304 3.17 -28.38 -2.26
C GLN A 304 3.92 -27.33 -3.10
N SER A 305 3.78 -26.08 -2.70
CA SER A 305 4.61 -25.03 -3.28
C SER A 305 6.08 -25.37 -3.12
N PRO A 306 6.91 -25.19 -4.16
CA PRO A 306 8.35 -25.45 -4.06
C PRO A 306 8.97 -24.66 -2.91
N GLY A 307 9.90 -25.26 -2.19
CA GLY A 307 10.56 -24.64 -1.03
C GLY A 307 9.94 -24.98 0.34
N TYR A 308 8.83 -25.72 0.36
CA TYR A 308 8.14 -26.14 1.59
C TYR A 308 7.93 -27.64 1.67
#